data_a1367a521423e4fa63701a6efb254f71
#
_entry.id   a1367a521423e4fa63701a6efb254f71
#
_cell.length_a   1.000
_cell.length_b   1.000
_cell.length_c   1.000
_cell.angle_alpha   90.00
_cell.angle_beta   90.00
_cell.angle_gamma   90.00
#
_symmetry.space_group_name_H-M   'P 1'
#
loop_
_entity.id
_entity.type
_entity.pdbx_description
1 polymer ?
#
loop_
_entity_poly.entity_id
_entity_poly.type
_entity_poly.pdbx_seq_one_letter_code
_entity_poly.pdbx_strand_id
1 'polypeptide(L)'
;MSTTVNVVCYKSKVLKNNESPLMIRVCKDRKMKYQSLGISILPKYWDFKANKPTSKCPNKEYIERLIAEKVKVYTDKVIEFKSQEKEFTATSLMEKVNKPVKRKTVQEVFNQYIQELESANRLRYADMYKCTMHSLIKFNKHLDISFSWLQLYQIQVMQVSVVVRTVSYT
;
A
#
# COMPACT_ATOMS: atom_id res chain seq x y z
N MET A 1 1.04 27.24 6.09
CA MET A 1 0.29 26.99 4.83
C MET A 1 -0.55 25.73 5.00
N SER A 2 -1.84 25.76 4.60
CA SER A 2 -2.76 24.64 4.82
C SER A 2 -2.78 23.73 3.59
N THR A 3 -2.73 22.42 3.84
CA THR A 3 -2.95 21.40 2.82
C THR A 3 -4.30 20.76 3.08
N THR A 4 -5.16 20.70 2.05
CA THR A 4 -6.47 20.05 2.15
C THR A 4 -6.53 18.85 1.23
N VAL A 5 -7.12 17.76 1.73
CA VAL A 5 -7.35 16.51 0.98
C VAL A 5 -8.84 16.21 1.05
N ASN A 6 -9.49 16.20 -0.10
CA ASN A 6 -10.93 15.95 -0.21
C ASN A 6 -11.23 15.02 -1.38
N VAL A 7 -12.36 14.32 -1.31
CA VAL A 7 -12.87 13.56 -2.45
C VAL A 7 -13.97 14.33 -3.14
N VAL A 8 -13.93 14.33 -4.45
CA VAL A 8 -14.92 15.01 -5.29
C VAL A 8 -15.41 14.10 -6.41
N CYS A 9 -16.68 14.21 -6.74
CA CYS A 9 -17.23 13.59 -7.93
C CYS A 9 -16.95 14.50 -9.14
N TYR A 10 -16.24 13.97 -10.13
CA TYR A 10 -15.75 14.76 -11.27
C TYR A 10 -16.78 14.83 -12.39
N LYS A 11 -17.67 15.82 -12.33
CA LYS A 11 -18.79 16.00 -13.27
C LYS A 11 -18.39 16.15 -14.74
N SER A 12 -17.21 16.72 -15.00
CA SER A 12 -16.76 17.01 -16.38
C SER A 12 -16.40 15.74 -17.16
N LYS A 13 -16.34 14.59 -16.52
CA LYS A 13 -16.07 13.31 -17.15
C LYS A 13 -17.17 12.33 -16.81
N VAL A 14 -18.00 12.03 -17.81
CA VAL A 14 -19.03 11.00 -17.71
C VAL A 14 -18.53 9.75 -18.42
N LEU A 15 -18.59 8.62 -17.77
CA LEU A 15 -18.24 7.31 -18.31
C LEU A 15 -19.37 6.73 -19.16
N LYS A 16 -19.11 5.67 -19.91
CA LYS A 16 -20.10 5.00 -20.78
C LYS A 16 -21.39 4.54 -20.05
N ASN A 17 -21.28 4.30 -18.75
CA ASN A 17 -22.39 3.90 -17.87
C ASN A 17 -23.11 5.08 -17.18
N ASN A 18 -22.92 6.30 -17.68
CA ASN A 18 -23.45 7.57 -17.09
C ASN A 18 -22.95 7.86 -15.67
N GLU A 19 -21.91 7.20 -15.21
CA GLU A 19 -21.27 7.48 -13.93
C GLU A 19 -20.16 8.52 -14.07
N SER A 20 -19.89 9.23 -12.98
CA SER A 20 -18.75 10.15 -12.88
C SER A 20 -17.70 9.57 -11.93
N PRO A 21 -16.41 9.64 -12.29
CA PRO A 21 -15.36 9.12 -11.45
C PRO A 21 -15.21 9.93 -10.15
N LEU A 22 -14.94 9.24 -9.05
CA LEU A 22 -14.53 9.86 -7.81
C LEU A 22 -13.02 10.13 -7.84
N MET A 23 -12.65 11.36 -7.48
CA MET A 23 -11.26 11.81 -7.51
C MET A 23 -10.85 12.32 -6.13
N ILE A 24 -9.69 11.94 -5.65
CA ILE A 24 -9.03 12.67 -4.57
C ILE A 24 -8.50 13.98 -5.14
N ARG A 25 -8.84 15.07 -4.47
CA ARG A 25 -8.32 16.39 -4.73
C ARG A 25 -7.40 16.82 -3.59
N VAL A 26 -6.15 17.05 -3.91
CA VAL A 26 -5.16 17.64 -3.00
C VAL A 26 -4.98 19.09 -3.39
N CYS A 27 -5.19 19.99 -2.45
CA CYS A 27 -4.92 21.41 -2.63
C CYS A 27 -3.82 21.85 -1.66
N LYS A 28 -2.75 22.41 -2.19
CA LYS A 28 -1.66 23.03 -1.44
C LYS A 28 -1.18 24.28 -2.16
N ASP A 29 -1.03 25.39 -1.44
CA ASP A 29 -0.49 26.65 -1.96
C ASP A 29 -1.23 27.11 -3.24
N ARG A 30 -2.57 27.05 -3.22
CA ARG A 30 -3.48 27.36 -4.34
C ARG A 30 -3.32 26.45 -5.58
N LYS A 31 -2.44 25.45 -5.53
CA LYS A 31 -2.29 24.45 -6.60
C LYS A 31 -3.11 23.22 -6.26
N MET A 32 -3.93 22.79 -7.21
CA MET A 32 -4.79 21.62 -7.08
C MET A 32 -4.30 20.48 -7.98
N LYS A 33 -4.33 19.27 -7.43
CA LYS A 33 -4.07 18.04 -8.19
C LYS A 33 -5.16 17.02 -7.90
N TYR A 34 -5.47 16.21 -8.89
CA TYR A 34 -6.52 15.21 -8.85
C TYR A 34 -5.96 13.82 -9.12
N GLN A 35 -6.43 12.85 -8.39
CA GLN A 35 -6.09 11.43 -8.54
C GLN A 35 -7.37 10.60 -8.55
N SER A 36 -7.49 9.68 -9.49
CA SER A 36 -8.64 8.77 -9.52
C SER A 36 -8.62 7.82 -8.33
N LEU A 37 -9.80 7.59 -7.73
CA LEU A 37 -10.00 6.56 -6.71
C LEU A 37 -10.21 5.17 -7.30
N GLY A 38 -10.39 5.08 -8.63
CA GLY A 38 -10.70 3.83 -9.31
C GLY A 38 -12.16 3.40 -9.20
N ILE A 39 -13.02 4.24 -8.61
CA ILE A 39 -14.47 4.01 -8.51
C ILE A 39 -15.23 5.18 -9.12
N SER A 40 -16.46 4.90 -9.56
CA SER A 40 -17.38 5.87 -10.15
C SER A 40 -18.74 5.78 -9.50
N ILE A 41 -19.52 6.83 -9.59
CA ILE A 41 -20.85 6.93 -9.01
C ILE A 41 -21.79 7.70 -9.94
N LEU A 42 -23.05 7.35 -9.97
CA LEU A 42 -24.06 8.18 -10.65
C LEU A 42 -24.16 9.54 -9.96
N PRO A 43 -24.10 10.66 -10.68
CA PRO A 43 -24.14 12.01 -10.10
C PRO A 43 -25.33 12.26 -9.17
N LYS A 44 -26.46 11.59 -9.41
CA LYS A 44 -27.69 11.68 -8.56
C LYS A 44 -27.49 11.12 -7.15
N TYR A 45 -26.50 10.26 -6.95
CA TYR A 45 -26.16 9.66 -5.66
C TYR A 45 -25.03 10.39 -4.92
N TRP A 46 -24.58 11.53 -5.44
CA TRP A 46 -23.52 12.32 -4.83
C TRP A 46 -24.03 13.68 -4.36
N ASP A 47 -23.80 14.00 -3.10
CA ASP A 47 -24.02 15.35 -2.57
C ASP A 47 -22.78 16.21 -2.85
N PHE A 48 -22.92 17.14 -3.79
CA PHE A 48 -21.84 18.03 -4.21
C PHE A 48 -21.51 19.14 -3.19
N LYS A 49 -22.41 19.41 -2.23
CA LYS A 49 -22.15 20.38 -1.15
C LYS A 49 -21.34 19.73 -0.04
N ALA A 50 -21.79 18.56 0.42
CA ALA A 50 -21.13 17.80 1.47
C ALA A 50 -19.93 16.99 0.96
N ASN A 51 -19.77 16.79 -0.37
CA ASN A 51 -18.78 15.88 -0.98
C ASN A 51 -18.85 14.45 -0.41
N LYS A 52 -20.06 13.92 -0.32
CA LYS A 52 -20.36 12.59 0.23
C LYS A 52 -21.44 11.88 -0.59
N PRO A 53 -21.49 10.52 -0.53
CA PRO A 53 -22.60 9.79 -1.10
C PRO A 53 -23.91 10.14 -0.37
N THR A 54 -25.02 10.25 -1.10
CA THR A 54 -26.34 10.48 -0.52
C THR A 54 -26.86 9.24 0.18
N SER A 55 -27.90 9.39 1.03
CA SER A 55 -28.55 8.26 1.71
C SER A 55 -29.16 7.22 0.75
N LYS A 56 -29.51 7.65 -0.47
CA LYS A 56 -30.08 6.78 -1.52
C LYS A 56 -29.02 6.07 -2.35
N CYS A 57 -27.73 6.26 -2.06
CA CYS A 57 -26.65 5.64 -2.81
C CYS A 57 -26.57 4.14 -2.50
N PRO A 58 -26.60 3.26 -3.52
CA PRO A 58 -26.30 1.84 -3.30
C PRO A 58 -24.85 1.69 -2.83
N ASN A 59 -24.63 0.77 -1.89
CA ASN A 59 -23.32 0.51 -1.28
C ASN A 59 -22.67 1.74 -0.62
N LYS A 60 -23.46 2.65 -0.08
CA LYS A 60 -23.01 3.90 0.55
C LYS A 60 -21.89 3.65 1.56
N GLU A 61 -22.08 2.73 2.50
CA GLU A 61 -21.11 2.43 3.56
C GLU A 61 -19.77 1.95 3.01
N TYR A 62 -19.80 1.12 1.97
CA TYR A 62 -18.60 0.64 1.31
C TYR A 62 -17.82 1.79 0.67
N ILE A 63 -18.53 2.68 -0.04
CA ILE A 63 -17.95 3.84 -0.70
C ILE A 63 -17.36 4.81 0.34
N GLU A 64 -18.09 5.09 1.43
CA GLU A 64 -17.61 5.95 2.51
C GLU A 64 -16.36 5.39 3.19
N ARG A 65 -16.33 4.08 3.46
CA ARG A 65 -15.15 3.41 4.02
C ARG A 65 -13.95 3.52 3.10
N LEU A 66 -14.13 3.27 1.80
CA LEU A 66 -13.06 3.36 0.82
C LEU A 66 -12.53 4.80 0.69
N ILE A 67 -13.43 5.79 0.72
CA ILE A 67 -13.07 7.21 0.74
C ILE A 67 -12.24 7.52 2.00
N ALA A 68 -12.71 7.09 3.18
CA ALA A 68 -12.03 7.34 4.45
C ALA A 68 -10.62 6.72 4.47
N GLU A 69 -10.48 5.47 4.03
CA GLU A 69 -9.17 4.81 3.91
C GLU A 69 -8.21 5.56 2.99
N LYS A 70 -8.69 5.98 1.82
CA LYS A 70 -7.85 6.72 0.87
C LYS A 70 -7.46 8.09 1.39
N VAL A 71 -8.41 8.84 1.95
CA VAL A 71 -8.14 10.16 2.55
C VAL A 71 -7.14 10.02 3.68
N LYS A 72 -7.27 9.00 4.53
CA LYS A 72 -6.33 8.72 5.63
C LYS A 72 -4.90 8.57 5.11
N VAL A 73 -4.67 7.74 4.08
CA VAL A 73 -3.32 7.53 3.51
C VAL A 73 -2.67 8.84 3.09
N TYR A 74 -3.43 9.75 2.45
CA TYR A 74 -2.90 11.06 2.07
C TYR A 74 -2.66 11.97 3.27
N THR A 75 -3.57 11.95 4.26
CA THR A 75 -3.44 12.76 5.49
C THR A 75 -2.23 12.32 6.31
N ASP A 76 -2.05 11.01 6.49
CA ASP A 76 -0.90 10.44 7.21
C ASP A 76 0.42 10.87 6.54
N LYS A 77 0.45 10.87 5.19
CA LYS A 77 1.63 11.31 4.44
C LYS A 77 1.89 12.83 4.56
N VAL A 78 0.83 13.63 4.63
CA VAL A 78 0.95 15.08 4.92
C VAL A 78 1.53 15.31 6.31
N ILE A 79 1.08 14.54 7.31
CA ILE A 79 1.59 14.62 8.68
C ILE A 79 3.08 14.21 8.71
N GLU A 80 3.44 13.12 8.03
CA GLU A 80 4.83 12.66 7.92
C GLU A 80 5.74 13.74 7.33
N PHE A 81 5.33 14.40 6.25
CA PHE A 81 6.13 15.49 5.68
C PHE A 81 6.28 16.68 6.63
N LYS A 82 5.19 17.03 7.32
CA LYS A 82 5.22 18.13 8.31
C LYS A 82 6.13 17.80 9.49
N SER A 83 6.08 16.57 10.01
CA SER A 83 6.92 16.14 11.13
C SER A 83 8.41 16.10 10.76
N GLN A 84 8.74 15.88 9.49
CA GLN A 84 10.11 15.88 8.98
C GLN A 84 10.56 17.27 8.48
N GLU A 85 9.72 18.29 8.65
CA GLU A 85 9.95 19.66 8.15
C GLU A 85 10.29 19.72 6.65
N LYS A 86 9.84 18.72 5.90
CA LYS A 86 10.09 18.62 4.45
C LYS A 86 9.07 19.44 3.68
N GLU A 87 9.55 20.33 2.86
CA GLU A 87 8.71 20.99 1.89
C GLU A 87 8.20 19.97 0.85
N PHE A 88 6.94 20.07 0.50
CA PHE A 88 6.32 19.22 -0.52
C PHE A 88 5.31 20.01 -1.35
N THR A 89 5.04 19.53 -2.54
CA THR A 89 4.00 20.04 -3.43
C THR A 89 2.83 19.04 -3.51
N ALA A 90 1.68 19.49 -4.01
CA ALA A 90 0.55 18.60 -4.26
C ALA A 90 0.93 17.42 -5.21
N THR A 91 1.81 17.69 -6.18
CA THR A 91 2.32 16.68 -7.12
C THR A 91 3.21 15.65 -6.42
N SER A 92 4.23 16.13 -5.67
CA SER A 92 5.16 15.22 -4.97
C SER A 92 4.47 14.36 -3.90
N LEU A 93 3.43 14.90 -3.25
CA LEU A 93 2.60 14.13 -2.33
C LEU A 93 1.89 12.98 -3.06
N MET A 94 1.25 13.25 -4.19
CA MET A 94 0.56 12.23 -4.98
C MET A 94 1.52 11.16 -5.51
N GLU A 95 2.66 11.57 -6.03
CA GLU A 95 3.69 10.64 -6.52
C GLU A 95 4.18 9.70 -5.42
N LYS A 96 4.41 10.22 -4.22
CA LYS A 96 4.88 9.40 -3.09
C LYS A 96 3.81 8.45 -2.56
N VAL A 97 2.53 8.87 -2.55
CA VAL A 97 1.42 7.99 -2.18
C VAL A 97 1.19 6.92 -3.25
N ASN A 98 1.33 7.27 -4.52
CA ASN A 98 1.08 6.35 -5.64
C ASN A 98 2.29 5.48 -5.99
N LYS A 99 3.50 5.83 -5.54
CA LYS A 99 4.62 4.91 -5.70
C LYS A 99 4.27 3.62 -4.97
N PRO A 100 4.18 2.47 -5.69
CA PRO A 100 4.03 1.20 -5.02
C PRO A 100 5.16 1.12 -3.99
N VAL A 101 4.82 0.88 -2.74
CA VAL A 101 5.83 0.51 -1.76
C VAL A 101 6.50 -0.72 -2.36
N LYS A 102 7.72 -0.57 -2.89
CA LYS A 102 8.52 -1.73 -3.31
C LYS A 102 8.70 -2.56 -2.05
N ARG A 103 7.84 -3.55 -1.89
CA ARG A 103 8.02 -4.53 -0.82
C ARG A 103 9.29 -5.26 -1.19
N LYS A 104 10.31 -5.09 -0.34
CA LYS A 104 11.56 -5.81 -0.53
C LYS A 104 11.24 -7.30 -0.64
N THR A 105 11.76 -7.92 -1.67
CA THR A 105 11.68 -9.37 -1.80
C THR A 105 12.64 -10.02 -0.81
N VAL A 106 12.41 -11.29 -0.51
CA VAL A 106 13.32 -12.07 0.32
C VAL A 106 14.73 -12.04 -0.26
N GLN A 107 14.85 -12.15 -1.57
CA GLN A 107 16.13 -12.09 -2.27
C GLN A 107 16.84 -10.74 -2.10
N GLU A 108 16.11 -9.62 -2.22
CA GLU A 108 16.70 -8.28 -2.02
C GLU A 108 17.24 -8.11 -0.60
N VAL A 109 16.54 -8.64 0.42
CA VAL A 109 16.99 -8.55 1.81
C VAL A 109 18.20 -9.45 2.06
N PHE A 110 18.24 -10.68 1.53
CA PHE A 110 19.43 -11.54 1.60
C PHE A 110 20.64 -10.85 0.97
N ASN A 111 20.49 -10.32 -0.23
CA ASN A 111 21.59 -9.64 -0.94
C ASN A 111 22.09 -8.42 -0.16
N GLN A 112 21.18 -7.60 0.37
CA GLN A 112 21.56 -6.45 1.18
C GLN A 112 22.34 -6.87 2.42
N TYR A 113 21.87 -7.87 3.15
CA TYR A 113 22.51 -8.34 4.38
C TYR A 113 23.87 -9.00 4.11
N ILE A 114 23.99 -9.77 3.03
CA ILE A 114 25.28 -10.33 2.59
C ILE A 114 26.29 -9.20 2.31
N GLN A 115 25.89 -8.14 1.61
CA GLN A 115 26.76 -6.98 1.36
C GLN A 115 27.18 -6.27 2.65
N GLU A 116 26.27 -6.12 3.62
CA GLU A 116 26.58 -5.56 4.94
C GLU A 116 27.59 -6.41 5.69
N LEU A 117 27.47 -7.75 5.65
CA LEU A 117 28.43 -8.68 6.26
C LEU A 117 29.80 -8.64 5.58
N GLU A 118 29.84 -8.56 4.26
CA GLU A 118 31.10 -8.46 3.49
C GLU A 118 31.82 -7.14 3.79
N SER A 119 31.07 -6.03 3.84
CA SER A 119 31.65 -4.72 4.18
C SER A 119 32.16 -4.65 5.62
N ALA A 120 31.57 -5.41 6.53
CA ALA A 120 32.00 -5.57 7.92
C ALA A 120 33.12 -6.62 8.08
N ASN A 121 33.69 -7.15 6.98
CA ASN A 121 34.70 -8.20 6.95
C ASN A 121 34.31 -9.51 7.69
N ARG A 122 32.99 -9.80 7.76
CA ARG A 122 32.42 -11.00 8.34
C ARG A 122 32.16 -12.08 7.28
N LEU A 123 33.22 -12.46 6.56
CA LEU A 123 33.13 -13.30 5.36
C LEU A 123 32.50 -14.69 5.62
N ARG A 124 32.80 -15.33 6.74
CA ARG A 124 32.21 -16.63 7.10
C ARG A 124 30.69 -16.57 7.21
N TYR A 125 30.17 -15.50 7.80
CA TYR A 125 28.72 -15.30 7.91
C TYR A 125 28.11 -15.00 6.55
N ALA A 126 28.77 -14.15 5.75
CA ALA A 126 28.33 -13.87 4.37
C ALA A 126 28.19 -15.15 3.54
N ASP A 127 29.18 -16.06 3.61
CA ASP A 127 29.14 -17.33 2.89
C ASP A 127 28.02 -18.26 3.40
N MET A 128 27.78 -18.30 4.69
CA MET A 128 26.67 -19.06 5.26
C MET A 128 25.32 -18.55 4.72
N TYR A 129 25.13 -17.23 4.67
CA TYR A 129 23.90 -16.65 4.12
C TYR A 129 23.76 -16.87 2.61
N LYS A 130 24.87 -16.84 1.85
CA LYS A 130 24.88 -17.22 0.42
C LYS A 130 24.45 -18.68 0.23
N CYS A 131 25.00 -19.60 0.99
CA CYS A 131 24.61 -21.02 0.93
C CYS A 131 23.14 -21.21 1.27
N THR A 132 22.64 -20.53 2.30
CA THR A 132 21.22 -20.57 2.68
C THR A 132 20.34 -20.05 1.55
N MET A 133 20.69 -18.92 0.96
CA MET A 133 19.97 -18.32 -0.16
C MET A 133 19.92 -19.27 -1.38
N HIS A 134 21.05 -19.89 -1.74
CA HIS A 134 21.10 -20.88 -2.82
C HIS A 134 20.23 -22.10 -2.55
N SER A 135 20.22 -22.60 -1.30
CA SER A 135 19.37 -23.73 -0.89
C SER A 135 17.88 -23.38 -1.01
N LEU A 136 17.50 -22.17 -0.61
CA LEU A 136 16.13 -21.68 -0.73
C LEU A 136 15.71 -21.51 -2.20
N ILE A 137 16.60 -20.98 -3.04
CA ILE A 137 16.34 -20.86 -4.50
C ILE A 137 16.18 -22.25 -5.12
N LYS A 138 17.04 -23.21 -4.74
CA LYS A 138 16.95 -24.57 -5.25
C LYS A 138 15.65 -25.27 -4.85
N PHE A 139 15.15 -24.98 -3.65
CA PHE A 139 13.88 -25.53 -3.16
C PHE A 139 12.65 -24.89 -3.82
N ASN A 140 12.63 -23.56 -3.92
CA ASN A 140 11.45 -22.81 -4.36
C ASN A 140 11.55 -22.27 -5.79
N LYS A 141 12.64 -22.54 -6.53
CA LYS A 141 12.98 -22.06 -7.87
C LYS A 141 13.19 -20.54 -8.01
N HIS A 142 12.65 -19.71 -7.10
CA HIS A 142 12.84 -18.26 -7.06
C HIS A 142 12.63 -17.73 -5.63
N LEU A 143 13.19 -16.54 -5.33
CA LEU A 143 13.01 -15.84 -4.04
C LEU A 143 12.34 -14.45 -4.20
N ASP A 144 11.69 -14.21 -5.33
CA ASP A 144 10.85 -13.02 -5.57
C ASP A 144 9.54 -13.05 -4.75
N ILE A 145 9.65 -13.48 -3.49
CA ILE A 145 8.53 -13.64 -2.57
C ILE A 145 8.50 -12.44 -1.63
N SER A 146 7.31 -11.88 -1.43
CA SER A 146 7.14 -10.83 -0.43
C SER A 146 7.18 -11.41 0.99
N PHE A 147 7.69 -10.63 1.97
CA PHE A 147 7.69 -11.05 3.38
C PHE A 147 6.31 -11.39 3.94
N SER A 148 5.24 -10.78 3.41
CA SER A 148 3.87 -11.12 3.79
C SER A 148 3.49 -12.57 3.47
N TRP A 149 4.04 -13.13 2.39
CA TRP A 149 3.83 -14.53 2.03
C TRP A 149 4.57 -15.49 2.98
N LEU A 150 5.79 -15.13 3.38
CA LEU A 150 6.57 -15.89 4.37
C LEU A 150 5.87 -15.98 5.73
N GLN A 151 5.23 -14.90 6.18
CA GLN A 151 4.45 -14.91 7.42
C GLN A 151 3.27 -15.89 7.34
N LEU A 152 2.56 -15.91 6.22
CA LEU A 152 1.47 -16.87 5.99
C LEU A 152 1.98 -18.31 5.97
N TYR A 153 3.13 -18.55 5.35
CA TYR A 153 3.75 -19.89 5.29
C TYR A 153 4.26 -20.37 6.65
N GLN A 154 4.86 -19.48 7.47
CA GLN A 154 5.24 -19.81 8.84
C GLN A 154 4.05 -20.19 9.73
N ILE A 155 2.93 -19.48 9.60
CA ILE A 155 1.68 -19.81 10.31
C ILE A 155 1.20 -21.19 9.89
N GLN A 156 1.25 -21.51 8.60
CA GLN A 156 0.81 -22.79 8.06
C GLN A 156 1.73 -23.97 8.49
N VAL A 157 3.04 -23.76 8.49
CA VAL A 157 4.02 -24.75 8.97
C VAL A 157 3.92 -24.97 10.48
N MET A 158 3.69 -23.92 11.26
CA MET A 158 3.45 -24.07 12.70
C MET A 158 2.17 -24.84 13.00
N GLN A 159 1.09 -24.60 12.27
CA GLN A 159 -0.17 -25.37 12.43
C GLN A 159 0.02 -26.84 12.09
N VAL A 160 0.74 -27.16 11.01
CA VAL A 160 1.03 -28.55 10.64
C VAL A 160 1.91 -29.23 11.68
N SER A 161 2.91 -28.56 12.25
CA SER A 161 3.76 -29.12 13.30
C SER A 161 3.03 -29.39 14.61
N VAL A 162 2.02 -28.57 14.95
CA VAL A 162 1.16 -28.80 16.11
C VAL A 162 0.26 -30.02 15.88
N VAL A 163 -0.34 -30.15 14.68
CA VAL A 163 -1.18 -31.31 14.33
C VAL A 163 -0.39 -32.61 14.34
N VAL A 164 0.84 -32.62 13.79
CA VAL A 164 1.70 -33.81 13.79
C VAL A 164 2.09 -34.22 15.22
N ARG A 165 2.35 -33.26 16.12
CA ARG A 165 2.65 -33.58 17.52
C ARG A 165 1.44 -34.13 18.26
N THR A 166 0.22 -33.63 18.00
CA THR A 166 -0.99 -34.16 18.65
C THR A 166 -1.36 -35.58 18.19
N VAL A 167 -1.05 -35.92 16.92
CA VAL A 167 -1.30 -37.27 16.38
C VAL A 167 -0.24 -38.30 16.83
N SER A 168 0.96 -37.85 17.23
CA SER A 168 2.03 -38.75 17.71
C SER A 168 1.88 -39.14 19.20
N TYR A 169 0.93 -38.61 19.93
CA TYR A 169 0.66 -38.91 21.34
C TYR A 169 -0.68 -39.63 21.57
N THR A 170 -1.37 -40.07 20.53
CA THR A 170 -2.51 -40.99 20.55
C THR A 170 -2.16 -42.32 19.95
#